data_b725c2a146f6c7d3dee30071e17508e9
#
_entry.id   b725c2a146f6c7d3dee30071e17508e9
#
_cell.length_a   1.000
_cell.length_b   1.000
_cell.length_c   1.000
_cell.angle_alpha   90.00
_cell.angle_beta   90.00
_cell.angle_gamma   90.00
#
_symmetry.space_group_name_H-M   'P 1'
#
loop_
_entity.id
_entity.type
_entity.pdbx_description
1 polymer ?
#
loop_
_entity_poly.entity_id
_entity_poly.type
_entity_poly.pdbx_seq_one_letter_code
_entity_poly.pdbx_strand_id
1 'polypeptide(L)'
;LAGPTRQASAVMPYYTISHGIDPSGKNVGNSYSKYIITDLLREKYGYDGVVCTDWAITADNSSIGSFDGKPWGVELLTVAQRHYECLKAGVDQFGGNNDKEPVLEAYDMWVAEFGKESADIRFRESARRLLLNSFRTGLFENPYLDPEVSEEVVGNPEYMEKGFQAQLKSVVMLKNSDQVLPVKTG
;
A
#
# COMPACT_ATOMS: atom_id res chain seq x y z
N LEU A 1 -10.22 -8.63 -4.99
CA LEU A 1 -9.05 -8.29 -5.83
C LEU A 1 -9.27 -8.63 -7.31
N ALA A 2 -10.05 -9.65 -7.63
CA ALA A 2 -10.47 -9.98 -8.98
C ALA A 2 -11.90 -9.48 -9.20
N GLY A 3 -12.01 -8.27 -9.74
CA GLY A 3 -13.29 -7.75 -10.22
C GLY A 3 -13.60 -8.30 -11.63
N PRO A 4 -14.78 -7.99 -12.19
CA PRO A 4 -15.18 -8.46 -13.53
C PRO A 4 -14.28 -7.92 -14.65
N THR A 5 -13.46 -6.94 -14.38
CA THR A 5 -12.59 -6.30 -15.37
C THR A 5 -11.14 -6.74 -15.27
N ARG A 6 -10.45 -6.51 -14.16
CA ARG A 6 -9.04 -6.91 -13.92
C ARG A 6 -8.71 -6.81 -12.43
N GLN A 7 -7.58 -7.41 -12.02
CA GLN A 7 -6.99 -7.17 -10.70
C GLN A 7 -6.51 -5.72 -10.58
N ALA A 8 -6.52 -5.19 -9.35
CA ALA A 8 -5.83 -3.94 -9.07
C ALA A 8 -4.33 -4.06 -9.40
N SER A 9 -3.74 -3.05 -10.02
CA SER A 9 -2.31 -3.07 -10.40
C SER A 9 -1.37 -2.90 -9.21
N ALA A 10 -1.86 -2.28 -8.13
CA ALA A 10 -1.14 -2.12 -6.88
C ALA A 10 -2.09 -2.22 -5.69
N VAL A 11 -1.57 -2.67 -4.55
CA VAL A 11 -2.26 -2.67 -3.26
C VAL A 11 -1.34 -2.12 -2.19
N MET A 12 -1.91 -1.51 -1.18
CA MET A 12 -1.20 -1.02 -0.02
C MET A 12 -1.75 -1.72 1.23
N PRO A 13 -0.97 -2.61 1.87
CA PRO A 13 -1.32 -3.15 3.17
C PRO A 13 -1.30 -2.03 4.19
N TYR A 14 -2.29 -1.99 4.99
CA TYR A 14 -2.49 -0.93 5.93
C TYR A 14 -1.73 -1.15 7.27
N TYR A 15 -1.56 -0.14 8.10
CA TYR A 15 -0.68 -0.15 9.30
C TYR A 15 -0.98 -1.28 10.30
N THR A 16 -2.23 -1.67 10.43
CA THR A 16 -2.75 -2.53 11.50
C THR A 16 -2.04 -3.88 11.61
N ILE A 17 -2.01 -4.40 12.83
CA ILE A 17 -1.77 -5.80 13.12
C ILE A 17 -3.12 -6.54 13.04
N SER A 18 -3.20 -7.53 12.16
CA SER A 18 -4.35 -8.44 12.10
C SER A 18 -4.12 -9.58 13.09
N HIS A 19 -4.56 -9.39 14.33
CA HIS A 19 -4.29 -10.33 15.41
C HIS A 19 -4.93 -11.72 15.18
N GLY A 20 -4.14 -12.76 15.47
CA GLY A 20 -4.63 -14.14 15.53
C GLY A 20 -4.98 -14.76 14.18
N ILE A 21 -4.70 -14.11 13.04
CA ILE A 21 -4.99 -14.68 11.72
C ILE A 21 -3.82 -15.46 11.14
N ASP A 22 -2.58 -15.17 11.54
CA ASP A 22 -1.40 -15.90 11.10
C ASP A 22 -1.31 -17.25 11.83
N PRO A 23 -1.33 -18.40 11.12
CA PRO A 23 -1.24 -19.71 11.74
C PRO A 23 0.04 -19.94 12.54
N SER A 24 1.12 -19.19 12.25
CA SER A 24 2.37 -19.24 13.02
C SER A 24 2.29 -18.47 14.34
N GLY A 25 1.19 -17.76 14.60
CA GLY A 25 1.01 -16.92 15.78
C GLY A 25 1.73 -15.57 15.72
N LYS A 26 2.36 -15.23 14.60
CA LYS A 26 3.09 -13.96 14.41
C LYS A 26 2.09 -12.81 14.32
N ASN A 27 2.21 -11.85 15.22
CA ASN A 27 1.38 -10.63 15.24
C ASN A 27 2.25 -9.42 14.92
N VAL A 28 2.27 -9.02 13.66
CA VAL A 28 3.05 -7.88 13.12
C VAL A 28 2.17 -7.05 12.20
N GLY A 29 2.58 -5.81 11.94
CA GLY A 29 1.91 -4.96 10.95
C GLY A 29 1.78 -5.69 9.62
N ASN A 30 0.66 -5.46 8.91
CA ASN A 30 0.30 -6.27 7.74
C ASN A 30 1.39 -6.30 6.66
N SER A 31 2.18 -5.24 6.50
CA SER A 31 3.31 -5.21 5.55
C SER A 31 4.48 -6.11 5.93
N TYR A 32 4.54 -6.56 7.18
CA TYR A 32 5.55 -7.52 7.67
C TYR A 32 5.02 -8.97 7.70
N SER A 33 3.75 -9.18 7.40
CA SER A 33 3.11 -10.50 7.46
C SER A 33 3.28 -11.26 6.15
N LYS A 34 4.18 -12.24 6.14
CA LYS A 34 4.29 -13.19 5.02
C LYS A 34 2.97 -13.91 4.77
N TYR A 35 2.25 -14.28 5.83
CA TYR A 35 0.96 -14.95 5.69
C TYR A 35 -0.05 -14.13 4.89
N ILE A 36 -0.18 -12.82 5.21
CA ILE A 36 -1.12 -11.95 4.51
C ILE A 36 -0.68 -11.70 3.07
N ILE A 37 0.60 -11.31 2.87
CA ILE A 37 1.07 -10.84 1.57
C ILE A 37 1.40 -12.03 0.65
N THR A 38 2.18 -12.99 1.11
CA THR A 38 2.60 -14.11 0.26
C THR A 38 1.55 -15.21 0.26
N ASP A 39 1.25 -15.81 1.42
CA ASP A 39 0.46 -17.04 1.45
C ASP A 39 -0.99 -16.78 1.03
N LEU A 40 -1.61 -15.68 1.49
CA LEU A 40 -2.98 -15.34 1.09
C LEU A 40 -3.03 -14.58 -0.23
N LEU A 41 -2.42 -13.38 -0.28
CA LEU A 41 -2.61 -12.46 -1.40
C LEU A 41 -2.01 -13.02 -2.68
N ARG A 42 -0.74 -13.45 -2.65
CA ARG A 42 -0.05 -13.92 -3.87
C ARG A 42 -0.39 -15.36 -4.22
N GLU A 43 -0.23 -16.30 -3.30
CA GLU A 43 -0.38 -17.73 -3.59
C GLU A 43 -1.85 -18.14 -3.67
N LYS A 44 -2.64 -17.90 -2.62
CA LYS A 44 -4.04 -18.33 -2.58
C LYS A 44 -4.93 -17.59 -3.58
N TYR A 45 -4.74 -16.25 -3.73
CA TYR A 45 -5.56 -15.40 -4.59
C TYR A 45 -4.90 -15.02 -5.91
N GLY A 46 -3.68 -15.49 -6.19
CA GLY A 46 -2.99 -15.29 -7.46
C GLY A 46 -2.67 -13.84 -7.80
N TYR A 47 -2.42 -12.99 -6.80
CA TYR A 47 -2.15 -11.57 -7.03
C TYR A 47 -0.70 -11.33 -7.47
N ASP A 48 -0.50 -10.80 -8.67
CA ASP A 48 0.82 -10.48 -9.24
C ASP A 48 1.07 -8.96 -9.42
N GLY A 49 0.29 -8.13 -8.77
CA GLY A 49 0.52 -6.67 -8.77
C GLY A 49 1.55 -6.23 -7.73
N VAL A 50 1.81 -4.93 -7.72
CA VAL A 50 2.70 -4.27 -6.75
C VAL A 50 2.09 -4.32 -5.36
N VAL A 51 2.90 -4.68 -4.36
CA VAL A 51 2.60 -4.45 -2.95
C VAL A 51 3.50 -3.31 -2.47
N CYS A 52 2.90 -2.14 -2.25
CA CYS A 52 3.55 -0.97 -1.67
C CYS A 52 3.21 -0.91 -0.18
N THR A 53 4.16 -0.66 0.71
CA THR A 53 3.86 -0.46 2.12
C THR A 53 2.99 0.77 2.33
N ASP A 54 2.29 0.84 3.45
CA ASP A 54 1.79 2.12 3.94
C ASP A 54 2.95 3.06 4.31
N TRP A 55 2.68 4.34 4.52
CA TRP A 55 3.71 5.39 4.61
C TRP A 55 4.60 5.24 5.83
N ALA A 56 5.91 5.27 5.57
CA ALA A 56 6.99 5.28 6.58
C ALA A 56 6.93 4.15 7.63
N ILE A 57 6.33 3.01 7.33
CA ILE A 57 6.17 1.92 8.31
C ILE A 57 7.51 1.35 8.81
N THR A 58 8.57 1.45 8.01
CA THR A 58 9.90 0.96 8.37
C THR A 58 10.75 1.95 9.16
N ALA A 59 10.32 3.21 9.22
CA ALA A 59 11.01 4.26 9.97
C ALA A 59 10.86 4.06 11.49
N ASP A 60 11.75 4.71 12.24
CA ASP A 60 11.65 4.75 13.69
C ASP A 60 10.46 5.61 14.13
N ASN A 61 9.83 5.22 15.24
CA ASN A 61 8.80 6.01 15.87
C ASN A 61 9.44 6.92 16.91
N SER A 62 9.56 8.21 16.62
CA SER A 62 10.25 9.18 17.46
C SER A 62 9.35 9.98 18.40
N SER A 63 8.04 10.06 18.12
CA SER A 63 7.11 10.80 18.96
C SER A 63 5.65 10.38 18.81
N ILE A 64 4.88 10.57 19.88
CA ILE A 64 3.43 10.32 19.86
C ILE A 64 2.76 11.41 19.02
N GLY A 65 2.11 11.03 17.92
CA GLY A 65 1.25 11.89 17.11
C GLY A 65 1.88 12.49 15.86
N SER A 66 3.15 12.17 15.55
CA SER A 66 3.75 12.52 14.26
C SER A 66 3.49 11.46 13.18
N PHE A 67 3.76 11.82 11.91
CA PHE A 67 3.81 10.88 10.78
C PHE A 67 5.05 9.98 10.80
N ASP A 68 5.59 9.71 11.97
CA ASP A 68 6.73 8.82 12.20
C ASP A 68 6.42 7.39 11.81
N GLY A 69 7.44 6.55 11.81
CA GLY A 69 7.33 5.15 11.49
C GLY A 69 6.29 4.40 12.32
N LYS A 70 5.75 3.37 11.73
CA LYS A 70 4.76 2.48 12.36
C LYS A 70 5.27 1.04 12.34
N PRO A 71 6.43 0.75 12.98
CA PRO A 71 7.06 -0.57 12.94
C PRO A 71 6.39 -1.57 13.90
N TRP A 72 5.08 -1.64 13.88
CA TRP A 72 4.30 -2.38 14.85
C TRP A 72 4.54 -3.89 14.80
N GLY A 73 4.99 -4.42 15.94
CA GLY A 73 5.38 -5.80 16.12
C GLY A 73 6.83 -6.11 15.70
N VAL A 74 7.57 -5.09 15.23
CA VAL A 74 8.99 -5.18 14.83
C VAL A 74 9.81 -3.98 15.34
N GLU A 75 9.36 -3.34 16.40
CA GLU A 75 9.92 -2.10 16.96
C GLU A 75 11.42 -2.25 17.34
N LEU A 76 11.83 -3.44 17.76
CA LEU A 76 13.20 -3.73 18.18
C LEU A 76 14.19 -3.92 17.02
N LEU A 77 13.69 -4.04 15.79
CA LEU A 77 14.53 -4.19 14.61
C LEU A 77 15.06 -2.82 14.15
N THR A 78 16.22 -2.81 13.49
CA THR A 78 16.73 -1.62 12.80
C THR A 78 15.88 -1.31 11.57
N VAL A 79 15.99 -0.09 11.03
CA VAL A 79 15.29 0.31 9.80
C VAL A 79 15.58 -0.65 8.65
N ALA A 80 16.85 -1.04 8.46
CA ALA A 80 17.24 -1.99 7.41
C ALA A 80 16.65 -3.39 7.64
N GLN A 81 16.63 -3.87 8.88
CA GLN A 81 16.02 -5.16 9.22
C GLN A 81 14.50 -5.13 8.97
N ARG A 82 13.83 -4.01 9.23
CA ARG A 82 12.39 -3.84 8.91
C ARG A 82 12.15 -3.89 7.39
N HIS A 83 13.00 -3.24 6.59
CA HIS A 83 12.95 -3.37 5.14
C HIS A 83 13.13 -4.82 4.71
N TYR A 84 14.08 -5.52 5.31
CA TYR A 84 14.33 -6.93 5.05
C TYR A 84 13.10 -7.81 5.39
N GLU A 85 12.46 -7.61 6.55
CA GLU A 85 11.23 -8.34 6.91
C GLU A 85 10.08 -8.06 5.92
N CYS A 86 9.90 -6.82 5.45
CA CYS A 86 8.95 -6.50 4.40
C CYS A 86 9.26 -7.23 3.08
N LEU A 87 10.53 -7.30 2.67
CA LEU A 87 10.95 -8.03 1.48
C LEU A 87 10.65 -9.52 1.60
N LYS A 88 10.91 -10.13 2.76
CA LYS A 88 10.55 -11.54 3.04
C LYS A 88 9.05 -11.77 3.05
N ALA A 89 8.28 -10.78 3.49
CA ALA A 89 6.83 -10.84 3.42
C ALA A 89 6.26 -10.76 2.00
N GLY A 90 7.01 -10.22 1.03
CA GLY A 90 6.57 -10.12 -0.36
C GLY A 90 6.25 -8.70 -0.84
N VAL A 91 6.67 -7.66 -0.10
CA VAL A 91 6.56 -6.23 -0.46
C VAL A 91 7.48 -5.91 -1.62
N ASP A 92 7.05 -5.05 -2.54
CA ASP A 92 7.82 -4.61 -3.72
C ASP A 92 8.29 -3.16 -3.63
N GLN A 93 7.59 -2.32 -2.88
CA GLN A 93 7.85 -0.88 -2.79
C GLN A 93 7.61 -0.37 -1.37
N PHE A 94 8.41 0.62 -0.96
CA PHE A 94 8.31 1.25 0.37
C PHE A 94 7.68 2.64 0.25
N GLY A 95 6.45 2.78 0.73
CA GLY A 95 5.73 4.05 0.73
C GLY A 95 6.31 5.04 1.73
N GLY A 96 6.42 6.31 1.32
CA GLY A 96 6.89 7.39 2.18
C GLY A 96 8.39 7.40 2.50
N ASN A 97 9.16 6.48 1.91
CA ASN A 97 10.61 6.39 2.08
C ASN A 97 11.33 6.79 0.78
N ASN A 98 12.33 7.64 0.89
CA ASN A 98 13.19 8.06 -0.21
C ASN A 98 14.68 7.74 0.04
N ASP A 99 14.99 7.07 1.14
CA ASP A 99 16.33 6.61 1.44
C ASP A 99 16.56 5.21 0.84
N LYS A 100 17.60 5.08 0.02
CA LYS A 100 17.95 3.81 -0.61
C LYS A 100 18.83 2.91 0.25
N GLU A 101 19.58 3.48 1.20
CA GLU A 101 20.57 2.72 1.97
C GLU A 101 19.96 1.55 2.74
N PRO A 102 18.81 1.69 3.46
CA PRO A 102 18.20 0.55 4.13
C PRO A 102 17.74 -0.56 3.19
N VAL A 103 17.42 -0.22 1.93
CA VAL A 103 17.04 -1.21 0.89
C VAL A 103 18.27 -1.98 0.41
N LEU A 104 19.41 -1.30 0.25
CA LEU A 104 20.67 -1.95 -0.12
C LEU A 104 21.17 -2.86 1.01
N GLU A 105 21.10 -2.41 2.26
CA GLU A 105 21.42 -3.25 3.41
C GLU A 105 20.49 -4.48 3.50
N ALA A 106 19.20 -4.32 3.20
CA ALA A 106 18.26 -5.44 3.16
C ALA A 106 18.58 -6.42 2.01
N TYR A 107 19.08 -5.92 0.87
CA TYR A 107 19.60 -6.78 -0.19
C TYR A 107 20.79 -7.60 0.29
N ASP A 108 21.75 -6.99 0.98
CA ASP A 108 22.91 -7.69 1.52
C ASP A 108 22.52 -8.73 2.57
N MET A 109 21.52 -8.45 3.41
CA MET A 109 20.94 -9.44 4.34
C MET A 109 20.33 -10.62 3.58
N TRP A 110 19.63 -10.36 2.46
CA TRP A 110 19.08 -11.43 1.62
C TRP A 110 20.21 -12.27 0.99
N VAL A 111 21.25 -11.62 0.49
CA VAL A 111 22.43 -12.32 -0.04
C VAL A 111 23.08 -13.22 1.01
N ALA A 112 23.20 -12.74 2.25
CA ALA A 112 23.79 -13.49 3.35
C ALA A 112 22.95 -14.72 3.75
N GLU A 113 21.61 -14.61 3.72
CA GLU A 113 20.72 -15.70 4.12
C GLU A 113 20.41 -16.69 2.98
N PHE A 114 20.18 -16.20 1.74
CA PHE A 114 19.67 -17.00 0.62
C PHE A 114 20.59 -17.05 -0.61
N GLY A 115 21.70 -16.34 -0.58
CA GLY A 115 22.63 -16.24 -1.70
C GLY A 115 22.29 -15.17 -2.72
N LYS A 116 23.31 -14.74 -3.48
CA LYS A 116 23.21 -13.63 -4.44
C LYS A 116 22.20 -13.88 -5.54
N GLU A 117 22.13 -15.07 -6.09
CA GLU A 117 21.19 -15.40 -7.17
C GLU A 117 19.74 -15.24 -6.71
N SER A 118 19.41 -15.70 -5.49
CA SER A 118 18.09 -15.53 -4.89
C SER A 118 17.75 -14.06 -4.67
N ALA A 119 18.70 -13.25 -4.18
CA ALA A 119 18.54 -11.82 -4.01
C ALA A 119 18.23 -11.13 -5.34
N ASP A 120 19.03 -11.41 -6.38
CA ASP A 120 18.85 -10.84 -7.72
C ASP A 120 17.47 -11.19 -8.30
N ILE A 121 17.01 -12.43 -8.16
CA ILE A 121 15.67 -12.88 -8.60
C ILE A 121 14.59 -12.09 -7.86
N ARG A 122 14.68 -12.00 -6.55
CA ARG A 122 13.68 -11.32 -5.71
C ARG A 122 13.56 -9.84 -6.05
N PHE A 123 14.67 -9.14 -6.21
CA PHE A 123 14.67 -7.72 -6.53
C PHE A 123 14.23 -7.44 -7.98
N ARG A 124 14.63 -8.29 -8.94
CA ARG A 124 14.15 -8.20 -10.33
C ARG A 124 12.64 -8.40 -10.41
N GLU A 125 12.08 -9.29 -9.62
CA GLU A 125 10.63 -9.50 -9.59
C GLU A 125 9.87 -8.25 -9.09
N SER A 126 10.36 -7.58 -8.05
CA SER A 126 9.80 -6.29 -7.62
C SER A 126 9.93 -5.21 -8.70
N ALA A 127 11.10 -5.10 -9.33
CA ALA A 127 11.33 -4.16 -10.42
C ALA A 127 10.40 -4.42 -11.60
N ARG A 128 10.20 -5.71 -11.98
CA ARG A 128 9.24 -6.11 -13.02
C ARG A 128 7.83 -5.64 -12.72
N ARG A 129 7.35 -5.86 -11.49
CA ARG A 129 6.00 -5.44 -11.08
C ARG A 129 5.82 -3.93 -11.14
N LEU A 130 6.80 -3.17 -10.68
CA LEU A 130 6.80 -1.70 -10.73
C LEU A 130 6.78 -1.19 -12.17
N LEU A 131 7.65 -1.71 -13.03
CA LEU A 131 7.75 -1.30 -14.43
C LEU A 131 6.49 -1.64 -15.24
N LEU A 132 5.83 -2.76 -14.93
CA LEU A 132 4.59 -3.16 -15.62
C LEU A 132 3.49 -2.08 -15.52
N ASN A 133 3.43 -1.31 -14.45
CA ASN A 133 2.46 -0.21 -14.34
C ASN A 133 2.74 0.88 -15.37
N SER A 134 4.01 1.26 -15.56
CA SER A 134 4.41 2.24 -16.56
C SER A 134 4.14 1.75 -18.00
N PHE A 135 4.43 0.48 -18.28
CA PHE A 135 4.13 -0.12 -19.58
C PHE A 135 2.62 -0.21 -19.85
N ARG A 136 1.84 -0.64 -18.87
CA ARG A 136 0.38 -0.80 -19.02
C ARG A 136 -0.37 0.51 -19.20
N THR A 137 0.18 1.61 -18.69
CA THR A 137 -0.39 2.96 -18.86
C THR A 137 0.13 3.69 -20.10
N GLY A 138 1.03 3.06 -20.88
CA GLY A 138 1.57 3.64 -22.11
C GLY A 138 2.54 4.79 -21.90
N LEU A 139 3.15 4.91 -20.70
CA LEU A 139 4.07 6.02 -20.40
C LEU A 139 5.33 6.03 -21.26
N PHE A 140 5.74 4.90 -21.80
CA PHE A 140 6.90 4.81 -22.70
C PHE A 140 6.53 5.20 -24.14
N GLU A 141 5.27 5.03 -24.55
CA GLU A 141 4.77 5.40 -25.86
C GLU A 141 4.35 6.86 -25.91
N ASN A 142 3.63 7.33 -24.87
CA ASN A 142 3.21 8.72 -24.74
C ASN A 142 3.08 9.13 -23.27
N PRO A 143 4.09 9.81 -22.70
CA PRO A 143 4.04 10.29 -21.30
C PRO A 143 3.21 11.57 -21.12
N TYR A 144 2.72 12.17 -22.20
CA TYR A 144 2.02 13.44 -22.14
C TYR A 144 0.50 13.24 -22.15
N LEU A 145 -0.19 14.09 -21.41
CA LEU A 145 -1.64 14.23 -21.45
C LEU A 145 -2.02 15.34 -22.46
N ASP A 146 -3.18 15.20 -23.07
CA ASP A 146 -3.80 16.25 -23.84
C ASP A 146 -4.43 17.26 -22.86
N PRO A 147 -3.98 18.54 -22.84
CA PRO A 147 -4.51 19.54 -21.94
C PRO A 147 -5.99 19.84 -22.17
N GLU A 148 -6.46 19.85 -23.41
CA GLU A 148 -7.86 20.14 -23.76
C GLU A 148 -8.77 19.05 -23.25
N VAL A 149 -8.41 17.77 -23.46
CA VAL A 149 -9.14 16.62 -22.91
C VAL A 149 -9.11 16.63 -21.39
N SER A 150 -7.99 17.00 -20.80
CA SER A 150 -7.85 17.08 -19.34
C SER A 150 -8.75 18.16 -18.74
N GLU A 151 -8.90 19.30 -19.41
CA GLU A 151 -9.79 20.39 -18.99
C GLU A 151 -11.26 19.98 -19.04
N GLU A 152 -11.65 19.18 -20.05
CA GLU A 152 -13.02 18.66 -20.15
C GLU A 152 -13.37 17.63 -19.06
N VAL A 153 -12.37 16.86 -18.60
CA VAL A 153 -12.57 15.79 -17.59
C VAL A 153 -12.49 16.30 -16.17
N VAL A 154 -11.49 17.15 -15.87
CA VAL A 154 -11.28 17.69 -14.52
C VAL A 154 -12.37 18.69 -14.18
N GLY A 155 -13.08 18.43 -13.10
CA GLY A 155 -14.20 19.30 -12.66
C GLY A 155 -15.45 19.18 -13.52
N ASN A 156 -15.58 18.15 -14.35
CA ASN A 156 -16.77 17.89 -15.16
C ASN A 156 -18.04 17.94 -14.32
N PRO A 157 -19.05 18.78 -14.68
CA PRO A 157 -20.25 18.98 -13.86
C PRO A 157 -21.05 17.69 -13.59
N GLU A 158 -21.10 16.79 -14.56
CA GLU A 158 -21.81 15.50 -14.37
C GLU A 158 -21.09 14.62 -13.35
N TYR A 159 -19.76 14.59 -13.37
CA TYR A 159 -18.98 13.82 -12.39
C TYR A 159 -19.05 14.44 -11.01
N MET A 160 -19.04 15.76 -10.92
CA MET A 160 -19.20 16.50 -9.67
C MET A 160 -20.56 16.22 -9.04
N GLU A 161 -21.64 16.23 -9.84
CA GLU A 161 -22.99 15.88 -9.35
C GLU A 161 -23.07 14.43 -8.87
N LYS A 162 -22.52 13.47 -9.61
CA LYS A 162 -22.45 12.07 -9.17
C LYS A 162 -21.68 11.92 -7.84
N GLY A 163 -20.57 12.63 -7.69
CA GLY A 163 -19.81 12.68 -6.45
C GLY A 163 -20.63 13.27 -5.29
N PHE A 164 -21.33 14.35 -5.52
CA PHE A 164 -22.20 14.98 -4.52
C PHE A 164 -23.32 14.03 -4.09
N GLN A 165 -24.00 13.38 -5.02
CA GLN A 165 -25.05 12.41 -4.70
C GLN A 165 -24.50 11.20 -3.91
N ALA A 166 -23.27 10.75 -4.20
CA ALA A 166 -22.62 9.71 -3.41
C ALA A 166 -22.33 10.18 -1.98
N GLN A 167 -21.85 11.41 -1.81
CA GLN A 167 -21.62 12.01 -0.49
C GLN A 167 -22.92 12.13 0.33
N LEU A 168 -24.02 12.60 -0.28
CA LEU A 168 -25.30 12.67 0.40
C LEU A 168 -25.76 11.30 0.93
N LYS A 169 -25.57 10.25 0.14
CA LYS A 169 -25.94 8.88 0.52
C LYS A 169 -25.00 8.25 1.56
N SER A 170 -23.79 8.75 1.69
CA SER A 170 -22.78 8.22 2.63
C SER A 170 -22.96 8.73 4.05
N VAL A 171 -23.71 9.82 4.24
CA VAL A 171 -23.95 10.40 5.57
C VAL A 171 -24.95 9.56 6.33
N VAL A 172 -24.52 8.98 7.45
CA VAL A 172 -25.35 8.15 8.33
C VAL A 172 -25.52 8.84 9.67
N MET A 173 -26.78 9.15 10.02
CA MET A 173 -27.11 9.73 11.30
C MET A 173 -27.26 8.63 12.36
N LEU A 174 -26.26 8.47 13.23
CA LEU A 174 -26.28 7.46 14.29
C LEU A 174 -27.14 7.85 15.49
N LYS A 175 -27.26 9.15 15.78
CA LYS A 175 -28.03 9.68 16.90
C LYS A 175 -28.47 11.12 16.61
N ASN A 176 -29.70 11.46 16.93
CA ASN A 176 -30.23 12.83 16.88
C ASN A 176 -31.15 13.08 18.11
N SER A 177 -30.51 13.09 19.29
CA SER A 177 -31.20 13.44 20.54
C SER A 177 -31.68 14.90 20.44
N ASP A 178 -32.83 15.17 20.98
CA ASP A 178 -33.46 16.51 21.00
C ASP A 178 -33.80 17.10 19.62
N GLN A 179 -33.77 16.27 18.56
CA GLN A 179 -34.11 16.68 17.19
C GLN A 179 -33.40 17.94 16.72
N VAL A 180 -32.06 18.02 16.99
CA VAL A 180 -31.24 19.15 16.56
C VAL A 180 -31.11 19.23 15.04
N LEU A 181 -31.21 18.10 14.35
CA LEU A 181 -31.21 18.03 12.90
C LEU A 181 -32.63 17.71 12.37
N PRO A 182 -33.03 18.28 11.22
CA PRO A 182 -32.34 19.30 10.43
C PRO A 182 -32.28 20.66 11.15
N VAL A 183 -31.17 21.39 10.92
CA VAL A 183 -31.05 22.77 11.42
C VAL A 183 -32.12 23.62 10.78
N LYS A 184 -32.95 24.28 11.59
CA LYS A 184 -33.97 25.22 11.07
C LYS A 184 -33.25 26.49 10.64
N THR A 185 -33.36 26.82 9.35
CA THR A 185 -32.94 28.13 8.85
C THR A 185 -33.96 29.15 9.37
N GLY A 186 -33.47 30.16 10.11
CA GLY A 186 -34.28 31.25 10.61
C GLY A 186 -34.79 32.18 9.48
#